data_5e74aabbcf98ab683a85b46a40777a0c
#
_entry.id   5e74aabbcf98ab683a85b46a40777a0c
#
_cell.length_a   1.000
_cell.length_b   1.000
_cell.length_c   1.000
_cell.angle_alpha   90.00
_cell.angle_beta   90.00
_cell.angle_gamma   90.00
#
_symmetry.space_group_name_H-M   'P 1'
#
loop_
_entity.id
_entity.type
_entity.pdbx_description
1 polymer ?
#
loop_
_entity_poly.entity_id
_entity_poly.type
_entity_poly.pdbx_seq_one_letter_code
_entity_poly.pdbx_strand_id
1 'polypeptide(L)'
;MANTTINPTRMELTRLKGRLRTASRGHKLLKDKRDELMKQFLEIVRRNKELRKRVERGLEQANGAFTIAAAVMSPEMLEQSLLYPKQSVELEVGSRNMMSVNVPTYTFHTRNEDPADIFPYGFAQTSGELDAALEALSSVFRDMLELAEVEKTMQLLAQDIETTRRRVNALEYVMIPDLQKNIRYISMKLEENERGNITRLMKVKGMILQQAHDFK
;
A
#
# COMPACT_ATOMS: atom_id res chain seq x y z
N MET A 1 -25.09 -11.10 -13.36
CA MET A 1 -23.91 -11.99 -13.56
C MET A 1 -24.06 -12.63 -14.93
N ALA A 2 -23.16 -12.35 -15.86
CA ALA A 2 -23.23 -12.91 -17.22
C ALA A 2 -23.02 -14.44 -17.14
N ASN A 3 -24.05 -15.19 -17.51
CA ASN A 3 -23.94 -16.63 -17.75
C ASN A 3 -23.03 -16.81 -18.97
N THR A 4 -21.74 -16.90 -18.76
CA THR A 4 -20.81 -17.31 -19.80
C THR A 4 -21.15 -18.78 -20.09
N THR A 5 -21.78 -19.04 -21.23
CA THR A 5 -22.05 -20.40 -21.73
C THR A 5 -20.70 -21.07 -21.99
N ILE A 6 -20.23 -21.85 -21.01
CA ILE A 6 -18.95 -22.55 -21.11
C ILE A 6 -19.20 -23.87 -21.81
N ASN A 7 -18.47 -24.12 -22.91
CA ASN A 7 -18.57 -25.39 -23.65
C ASN A 7 -17.98 -26.54 -22.78
N PRO A 8 -18.75 -27.57 -22.47
CA PRO A 8 -18.32 -28.67 -21.62
C PRO A 8 -17.40 -29.65 -22.38
N THR A 9 -16.12 -29.30 -22.49
CA THR A 9 -15.09 -30.14 -23.13
C THR A 9 -14.01 -30.54 -22.14
N ARG A 10 -13.35 -31.69 -22.38
CA ARG A 10 -12.22 -32.15 -21.57
C ARG A 10 -11.04 -31.15 -21.57
N MET A 11 -10.83 -30.47 -22.70
CA MET A 11 -9.79 -29.46 -22.85
C MET A 11 -10.07 -28.25 -21.96
N GLU A 12 -11.31 -27.75 -21.96
CA GLU A 12 -11.70 -26.61 -21.12
C GLU A 12 -11.66 -26.96 -19.62
N LEU A 13 -12.03 -28.20 -19.26
CA LEU A 13 -11.90 -28.70 -17.89
C LEU A 13 -10.43 -28.62 -17.41
N THR A 14 -9.49 -29.09 -18.22
CA THR A 14 -8.06 -29.06 -17.89
C THR A 14 -7.56 -27.62 -17.78
N ARG A 15 -7.97 -26.75 -18.67
CA ARG A 15 -7.64 -25.32 -18.65
C ARG A 15 -8.15 -24.64 -17.37
N LEU A 16 -9.41 -24.86 -16.99
CA LEU A 16 -9.99 -24.29 -15.77
C LEU A 16 -9.35 -24.84 -14.50
N LYS A 17 -9.01 -26.13 -14.46
CA LYS A 17 -8.24 -26.72 -13.34
C LYS A 17 -6.86 -26.07 -13.19
N GLY A 18 -6.19 -25.80 -14.32
CA GLY A 18 -4.92 -25.05 -14.34
C GLY A 18 -5.08 -23.63 -13.78
N ARG A 19 -6.11 -22.91 -14.26
CA ARG A 19 -6.43 -21.56 -13.79
C ARG A 19 -6.77 -21.52 -12.30
N LEU A 20 -7.54 -22.48 -11.81
CA LEU A 20 -7.87 -22.61 -10.38
C LEU A 20 -6.61 -22.80 -9.53
N ARG A 21 -5.69 -23.66 -9.97
CA ARG A 21 -4.41 -23.89 -9.27
C ARG A 21 -3.57 -22.59 -9.20
N THR A 22 -3.50 -21.86 -10.32
CA THR A 22 -2.78 -20.58 -10.37
C THR A 22 -3.46 -19.52 -9.49
N ALA A 23 -4.79 -19.41 -9.55
CA ALA A 23 -5.56 -18.49 -8.71
C ALA A 23 -5.40 -18.78 -7.22
N SER A 24 -5.43 -20.05 -6.81
CA SER A 24 -5.23 -20.45 -5.41
C SER A 24 -3.81 -20.15 -4.92
N ARG A 25 -2.79 -20.36 -5.75
CA ARG A 25 -1.40 -19.98 -5.42
C ARG A 25 -1.25 -18.46 -5.32
N GLY A 26 -1.81 -17.73 -6.31
CA GLY A 26 -1.78 -16.27 -6.33
C GLY A 26 -2.50 -15.67 -5.13
N HIS A 27 -3.65 -16.22 -4.73
CA HIS A 27 -4.37 -15.82 -3.53
C HIS A 27 -3.49 -15.95 -2.28
N LYS A 28 -2.83 -17.11 -2.08
CA LYS A 28 -1.94 -17.33 -0.93
C LYS A 28 -0.79 -16.32 -0.91
N LEU A 29 -0.09 -16.16 -2.03
CA LEU A 29 1.05 -15.22 -2.12
C LEU A 29 0.64 -13.75 -1.88
N LEU A 30 -0.51 -13.33 -2.41
CA LEU A 30 -1.02 -11.98 -2.18
C LEU A 30 -1.50 -11.78 -0.74
N LYS A 31 -2.03 -12.81 -0.11
CA LYS A 31 -2.40 -12.78 1.32
C LYS A 31 -1.15 -12.63 2.18
N ASP A 32 -0.12 -13.44 1.93
CA ASP A 32 1.15 -13.37 2.65
C ASP A 32 1.82 -11.98 2.45
N LYS A 33 1.81 -11.45 1.20
CA LYS A 33 2.29 -10.08 0.92
C LYS A 33 1.51 -9.03 1.72
N ARG A 34 0.17 -9.12 1.73
CA ARG A 34 -0.68 -8.16 2.48
C ARG A 34 -0.37 -8.18 3.97
N ASP A 35 -0.20 -9.37 4.54
CA ASP A 35 0.01 -9.54 5.98
C ASP A 35 1.39 -8.98 6.39
N GLU A 36 2.41 -9.15 5.55
CA GLU A 36 3.74 -8.57 5.78
C GLU A 36 3.74 -7.04 5.60
N LEU A 37 3.06 -6.51 4.55
CA LEU A 37 2.87 -5.06 4.38
C LEU A 37 2.14 -4.45 5.57
N MET A 38 1.13 -5.12 6.12
CA MET A 38 0.39 -4.66 7.30
C MET A 38 1.30 -4.59 8.54
N LYS A 39 2.19 -5.56 8.71
CA LYS A 39 3.15 -5.55 9.83
C LYS A 39 4.09 -4.35 9.74
N GLN A 40 4.69 -4.13 8.58
CA GLN A 40 5.57 -2.98 8.35
C GLN A 40 4.83 -1.64 8.49
N PHE A 41 3.59 -1.57 8.00
CA PHE A 41 2.74 -0.40 8.16
C PHE A 41 2.49 -0.07 9.63
N LEU A 42 2.21 -1.06 10.48
CA LEU A 42 1.99 -0.83 11.90
C LEU A 42 3.25 -0.32 12.63
N GLU A 43 4.44 -0.76 12.23
CA GLU A 43 5.70 -0.25 12.76
C GLU A 43 5.90 1.23 12.38
N ILE A 44 5.62 1.56 11.12
CA ILE A 44 5.71 2.95 10.63
C ILE A 44 4.67 3.85 11.31
N VAL A 45 3.45 3.37 11.54
CA VAL A 45 2.41 4.11 12.28
C VAL A 45 2.86 4.44 13.71
N ARG A 46 3.53 3.52 14.40
CA ARG A 46 4.07 3.78 15.74
C ARG A 46 5.15 4.87 15.69
N ARG A 47 6.09 4.75 14.76
CA ARG A 47 7.14 5.76 14.55
C ARG A 47 6.56 7.13 14.21
N ASN A 48 5.57 7.18 13.31
CA ASN A 48 4.84 8.40 12.96
C ASN A 48 4.21 9.06 14.19
N LYS A 49 3.52 8.29 15.03
CA LYS A 49 2.89 8.78 16.25
C LYS A 49 3.90 9.39 17.24
N GLU A 50 5.08 8.78 17.38
CA GLU A 50 6.14 9.28 18.26
C GLU A 50 6.77 10.57 17.72
N LEU A 51 7.09 10.59 16.41
CA LEU A 51 7.60 11.77 15.73
C LEU A 51 6.61 12.94 15.81
N ARG A 52 5.34 12.67 15.50
CA ARG A 52 4.29 13.70 15.53
C ARG A 52 4.16 14.34 16.92
N LYS A 53 4.18 13.54 17.99
CA LYS A 53 4.15 14.06 19.35
C LYS A 53 5.38 14.91 19.70
N ARG A 54 6.56 14.58 19.16
CA ARG A 54 7.76 15.40 19.35
C ARG A 54 7.65 16.73 18.63
N VAL A 55 7.22 16.69 17.36
CA VAL A 55 7.00 17.88 16.53
C VAL A 55 5.94 18.79 17.15
N GLU A 56 4.79 18.23 17.58
CA GLU A 56 3.71 19.00 18.22
C GLU A 56 4.23 19.75 19.48
N ARG A 57 4.96 19.08 20.36
CA ARG A 57 5.52 19.71 21.56
C ARG A 57 6.56 20.79 21.23
N GLY A 58 7.44 20.52 20.28
CA GLY A 58 8.44 21.48 19.88
C GLY A 58 7.86 22.71 19.19
N LEU A 59 6.83 22.53 18.35
CA LEU A 59 6.08 23.65 17.77
C LEU A 59 5.31 24.44 18.82
N GLU A 60 4.74 23.78 19.83
CA GLU A 60 4.09 24.46 20.96
C GLU A 60 5.09 25.35 21.73
N GLN A 61 6.29 24.86 21.98
CA GLN A 61 7.36 25.63 22.63
C GLN A 61 7.82 26.80 21.74
N ALA A 62 8.09 26.56 20.46
CA ALA A 62 8.51 27.59 19.51
C ALA A 62 7.45 28.69 19.36
N ASN A 63 6.18 28.32 19.18
CA ASN A 63 5.07 29.27 19.08
C ASN A 63 4.83 30.03 20.37
N GLY A 64 5.02 29.38 21.54
CA GLY A 64 4.94 30.04 22.85
C GLY A 64 5.99 31.13 22.99
N ALA A 65 7.26 30.82 22.71
CA ALA A 65 8.34 31.80 22.73
C ALA A 65 8.14 32.93 21.71
N PHE A 66 7.70 32.59 20.50
CA PHE A 66 7.38 33.57 19.48
C PHE A 66 6.24 34.52 19.89
N THR A 67 5.22 34.03 20.56
CA THR A 67 4.11 34.87 21.07
C THR A 67 4.61 35.86 22.12
N ILE A 68 5.53 35.45 22.99
CA ILE A 68 6.15 36.34 23.97
C ILE A 68 7.03 37.37 23.28
N ALA A 69 7.85 36.97 22.31
CA ALA A 69 8.66 37.88 21.50
C ALA A 69 7.79 38.93 20.77
N ALA A 70 6.68 38.53 20.19
CA ALA A 70 5.72 39.39 19.52
C ALA A 70 5.00 40.39 20.47
N ALA A 71 4.90 40.07 21.76
CA ALA A 71 4.34 40.96 22.77
C ALA A 71 5.35 42.03 23.25
N VAL A 72 6.65 41.72 23.18
CA VAL A 72 7.73 42.60 23.66
C VAL A 72 8.26 43.47 22.52
N MET A 73 8.29 43.00 21.29
CA MET A 73 8.81 43.71 20.11
C MET A 73 7.70 44.42 19.37
N SER A 74 8.05 45.55 18.67
CA SER A 74 7.10 46.14 17.75
C SER A 74 6.88 45.22 16.51
N PRO A 75 5.68 45.20 15.93
CA PRO A 75 5.39 44.41 14.73
C PRO A 75 6.34 44.65 13.56
N GLU A 76 6.70 45.90 13.37
CA GLU A 76 7.61 46.36 12.30
C GLU A 76 9.02 45.77 12.46
N MET A 77 9.53 45.78 13.70
CA MET A 77 10.84 45.20 14.04
C MET A 77 10.85 43.68 13.90
N LEU A 78 9.78 43.01 14.29
CA LEU A 78 9.65 41.58 14.16
C LEU A 78 9.64 41.16 12.67
N GLU A 79 8.86 41.87 11.84
CA GLU A 79 8.80 41.65 10.39
C GLU A 79 10.17 41.88 9.74
N GLN A 80 10.84 42.98 10.09
CA GLN A 80 12.15 43.32 9.57
C GLN A 80 13.23 42.28 9.96
N SER A 81 13.16 41.74 11.17
CA SER A 81 14.09 40.71 11.67
C SER A 81 13.97 39.37 10.94
N LEU A 82 12.77 39.05 10.43
CA LEU A 82 12.50 37.78 9.78
C LEU A 82 12.46 37.85 8.23
N LEU A 83 12.67 39.03 7.66
CA LEU A 83 12.51 39.28 6.23
C LEU A 83 13.49 38.47 5.36
N TYR A 84 14.71 38.28 5.83
CA TYR A 84 15.75 37.56 5.10
C TYR A 84 16.23 36.32 5.90
N PRO A 85 15.70 35.10 5.60
CA PRO A 85 16.16 33.91 6.26
C PRO A 85 17.63 33.61 5.91
N LYS A 86 18.45 33.35 6.92
CA LYS A 86 19.87 33.02 6.77
C LYS A 86 20.10 31.56 6.35
N GLN A 87 19.22 30.69 6.81
CA GLN A 87 19.24 29.27 6.47
C GLN A 87 18.33 28.95 5.28
N SER A 88 18.83 28.13 4.38
CA SER A 88 18.03 27.51 3.33
C SER A 88 18.28 26.00 3.35
N VAL A 89 17.24 25.23 3.08
CA VAL A 89 17.32 23.76 3.03
C VAL A 89 16.95 23.31 1.64
N GLU A 90 17.85 22.57 1.01
CA GLU A 90 17.60 21.90 -0.25
C GLU A 90 17.22 20.45 0.02
N LEU A 91 16.09 20.01 -0.56
CA LEU A 91 15.57 18.66 -0.42
C LEU A 91 15.91 17.85 -1.66
N GLU A 92 16.73 16.80 -1.50
CA GLU A 92 16.93 15.79 -2.52
C GLU A 92 16.00 14.60 -2.25
N VAL A 93 15.16 14.26 -3.25
CA VAL A 93 14.19 13.17 -3.16
C VAL A 93 14.74 11.94 -3.86
N GLY A 94 15.20 10.98 -3.07
CA GLY A 94 15.53 9.63 -3.52
C GLY A 94 14.31 8.70 -3.49
N SER A 95 14.50 7.46 -3.93
CA SER A 95 13.49 6.42 -3.79
C SER A 95 14.10 5.11 -3.31
N ARG A 96 13.41 4.44 -2.37
CA ARG A 96 13.75 3.11 -1.89
C ARG A 96 12.59 2.15 -2.15
N ASN A 97 12.89 0.94 -2.60
CA ASN A 97 11.88 -0.09 -2.77
C ASN A 97 11.61 -0.83 -1.46
N MET A 98 10.35 -0.84 -1.03
CA MET A 98 9.88 -1.59 0.13
C MET A 98 8.75 -2.53 -0.33
N MET A 99 9.01 -3.83 -0.43
CA MET A 99 8.04 -4.85 -0.86
C MET A 99 7.30 -4.52 -2.17
N SER A 100 8.02 -4.03 -3.17
CA SER A 100 7.49 -3.57 -4.47
C SER A 100 6.72 -2.23 -4.41
N VAL A 101 6.77 -1.51 -3.29
CA VAL A 101 6.30 -0.12 -3.18
C VAL A 101 7.52 0.79 -3.20
N ASN A 102 7.55 1.75 -4.10
CA ASN A 102 8.60 2.77 -4.14
C ASN A 102 8.24 3.87 -3.14
N VAL A 103 8.99 3.90 -2.03
CA VAL A 103 8.84 4.92 -0.98
C VAL A 103 9.91 5.98 -1.14
N PRO A 104 9.61 7.26 -0.91
CA PRO A 104 10.59 8.33 -1.00
C PRO A 104 11.59 8.22 0.16
N THR A 105 12.80 8.68 -0.09
CA THR A 105 13.84 8.90 0.91
C THR A 105 14.29 10.35 0.77
N TYR A 106 14.29 11.10 1.87
CA TYR A 106 14.61 12.52 1.87
C TYR A 106 16.02 12.73 2.40
N THR A 107 16.86 13.39 1.59
CA THR A 107 18.18 13.86 2.00
C THR A 107 18.14 15.38 2.05
N PHE A 108 18.60 15.96 3.14
CA PHE A 108 18.54 17.39 3.40
C PHE A 108 19.94 17.98 3.36
N HIS A 109 20.12 19.00 2.57
CA HIS A 109 21.33 19.80 2.51
C HIS A 109 21.03 21.20 3.06
N THR A 110 21.63 21.54 4.18
CA THR A 110 21.54 22.88 4.75
C THR A 110 22.63 23.77 4.14
N ARG A 111 22.28 25.03 3.84
CA ARG A 111 23.22 26.00 3.26
C ARG A 111 24.43 26.24 4.16
N ASN A 112 24.21 26.37 5.46
CA ASN A 112 25.25 26.54 6.46
C ASN A 112 25.41 25.26 7.27
N GLU A 113 26.63 24.75 7.39
CA GLU A 113 26.96 23.57 8.20
C GLU A 113 26.95 23.89 9.71
N ASP A 114 27.09 25.16 10.09
CA ASP A 114 27.09 25.58 11.47
C ASP A 114 25.66 25.72 12.01
N PRO A 115 25.24 24.85 12.94
CA PRO A 115 23.92 24.92 13.55
C PRO A 115 23.70 26.17 14.41
N ALA A 116 24.76 26.88 14.80
CA ALA A 116 24.66 28.11 15.58
C ALA A 116 24.36 29.35 14.70
N ASP A 117 24.56 29.28 13.39
CA ASP A 117 24.35 30.38 12.46
C ASP A 117 22.90 30.45 11.94
N ILE A 118 21.95 30.52 12.88
CA ILE A 118 20.51 30.50 12.61
C ILE A 118 19.93 31.92 12.53
N PHE A 119 20.54 32.88 13.25
CA PHE A 119 19.96 34.20 13.47
C PHE A 119 20.18 35.14 12.27
N PRO A 120 19.09 35.58 11.60
CA PRO A 120 19.19 36.46 10.42
C PRO A 120 19.34 37.96 10.76
N TYR A 121 19.38 38.31 12.05
CA TYR A 121 19.36 39.67 12.55
C TYR A 121 20.53 39.98 13.51
N GLY A 122 20.79 41.27 13.75
CA GLY A 122 21.79 41.70 14.73
C GLY A 122 21.20 41.82 16.13
N PHE A 123 22.06 41.84 17.14
CA PHE A 123 21.68 41.92 18.57
C PHE A 123 21.02 43.24 18.97
N ALA A 124 21.07 44.27 18.13
CA ALA A 124 20.47 45.56 18.43
C ALA A 124 18.96 45.50 18.17
N GLN A 125 18.14 45.79 19.16
CA GLN A 125 16.67 45.89 19.09
C GLN A 125 15.90 44.60 18.95
N THR A 126 16.55 43.44 19.12
CA THR A 126 15.89 42.12 19.15
C THR A 126 15.81 41.58 20.58
N SER A 127 14.76 40.80 20.87
CA SER A 127 14.59 40.20 22.20
C SER A 127 15.16 38.79 22.22
N GLY A 128 15.72 38.38 23.37
CA GLY A 128 16.20 37.01 23.59
C GLY A 128 15.11 35.96 23.46
N GLU A 129 13.84 36.35 23.60
CA GLU A 129 12.70 35.43 23.36
C GLU A 129 12.54 35.05 21.89
N LEU A 130 12.91 35.94 20.95
CA LEU A 130 12.95 35.63 19.52
C LEU A 130 14.06 34.61 19.22
N ASP A 131 15.21 34.76 19.87
CA ASP A 131 16.32 33.78 19.75
C ASP A 131 15.88 32.40 20.22
N ALA A 132 15.25 32.32 21.39
CA ALA A 132 14.71 31.07 21.92
C ALA A 132 13.64 30.44 20.99
N ALA A 133 12.80 31.24 20.36
CA ALA A 133 11.80 30.77 19.41
C ALA A 133 12.45 30.16 18.15
N LEU A 134 13.46 30.82 17.59
CA LEU A 134 14.18 30.34 16.40
C LEU A 134 15.02 29.09 16.70
N GLU A 135 15.66 29.02 17.87
CA GLU A 135 16.39 27.83 18.31
C GLU A 135 15.46 26.63 18.48
N ALA A 136 14.31 26.82 19.14
CA ALA A 136 13.30 25.79 19.28
C ALA A 136 12.76 25.33 17.91
N LEU A 137 12.46 26.26 17.00
CA LEU A 137 12.00 25.95 15.65
C LEU A 137 13.04 25.17 14.84
N SER A 138 14.32 25.59 14.90
CA SER A 138 15.42 24.92 14.22
C SER A 138 15.60 23.49 14.69
N SER A 139 15.49 23.24 16.00
CA SER A 139 15.59 21.88 16.59
C SER A 139 14.47 20.96 16.11
N VAL A 140 13.25 21.49 15.95
CA VAL A 140 12.06 20.73 15.51
C VAL A 140 12.04 20.55 13.99
N PHE A 141 12.66 21.42 13.23
CA PHE A 141 12.62 21.42 11.78
C PHE A 141 13.08 20.07 11.18
N ARG A 142 14.15 19.50 11.72
CA ARG A 142 14.65 18.18 11.32
C ARG A 142 13.61 17.07 11.56
N ASP A 143 12.97 17.09 12.73
CA ASP A 143 11.90 16.14 13.06
C ASP A 143 10.68 16.30 12.14
N MET A 144 10.35 17.54 11.71
CA MET A 144 9.28 17.81 10.73
C MET A 144 9.58 17.19 9.37
N LEU A 145 10.80 17.29 8.89
CA LEU A 145 11.21 16.72 7.62
C LEU A 145 11.19 15.17 7.68
N GLU A 146 11.67 14.58 8.77
CA GLU A 146 11.57 13.13 9.01
C GLU A 146 10.10 12.67 9.08
N LEU A 147 9.24 13.46 9.72
CA LEU A 147 7.80 13.20 9.80
C LEU A 147 7.18 13.19 8.40
N ALA A 148 7.54 14.15 7.54
CA ALA A 148 7.02 14.23 6.17
C ALA A 148 7.40 12.98 5.33
N GLU A 149 8.64 12.47 5.46
CA GLU A 149 9.08 11.23 4.82
C GLU A 149 8.26 10.03 5.29
N VAL A 150 8.10 9.90 6.62
CA VAL A 150 7.37 8.80 7.25
C VAL A 150 5.88 8.85 6.87
N GLU A 151 5.25 10.02 6.88
CA GLU A 151 3.85 10.18 6.47
C GLU A 151 3.63 9.83 5.00
N LYS A 152 4.53 10.26 4.11
CA LYS A 152 4.43 9.91 2.70
C LYS A 152 4.61 8.41 2.47
N THR A 153 5.56 7.80 3.16
CA THR A 153 5.77 6.34 3.14
C THR A 153 4.52 5.60 3.61
N MET A 154 3.92 6.05 4.71
CA MET A 154 2.68 5.49 5.26
C MET A 154 1.52 5.57 4.27
N GLN A 155 1.35 6.71 3.57
CA GLN A 155 0.32 6.88 2.54
C GLN A 155 0.47 5.86 1.40
N LEU A 156 1.70 5.71 0.88
CA LEU A 156 1.96 4.80 -0.24
C LEU A 156 1.73 3.33 0.15
N LEU A 157 2.17 2.94 1.35
CA LEU A 157 1.92 1.60 1.87
C LEU A 157 0.43 1.33 2.09
N ALA A 158 -0.32 2.29 2.64
CA ALA A 158 -1.77 2.17 2.83
C ALA A 158 -2.49 1.94 1.51
N GLN A 159 -2.11 2.67 0.45
CA GLN A 159 -2.67 2.53 -0.89
C GLN A 159 -2.38 1.14 -1.49
N ASP A 160 -1.15 0.61 -1.32
CA ASP A 160 -0.82 -0.74 -1.84
C ASP A 160 -1.51 -1.84 -1.03
N ILE A 161 -1.63 -1.68 0.30
CA ILE A 161 -2.39 -2.59 1.16
C ILE A 161 -3.86 -2.64 0.72
N GLU A 162 -4.48 -1.49 0.45
CA GLU A 162 -5.87 -1.43 -0.03
C GLU A 162 -6.02 -2.13 -1.39
N THR A 163 -5.13 -1.84 -2.32
CA THR A 163 -5.12 -2.46 -3.66
C THR A 163 -4.94 -3.97 -3.57
N THR A 164 -3.98 -4.42 -2.75
CA THR A 164 -3.72 -5.85 -2.53
C THR A 164 -4.90 -6.53 -1.84
N ARG A 165 -5.53 -5.89 -0.86
CA ARG A 165 -6.75 -6.37 -0.20
C ARG A 165 -7.89 -6.56 -1.19
N ARG A 166 -8.12 -5.59 -2.10
CA ARG A 166 -9.15 -5.71 -3.14
C ARG A 166 -8.86 -6.90 -4.06
N ARG A 167 -7.60 -7.11 -4.47
CA ARG A 167 -7.20 -8.25 -5.30
C ARG A 167 -7.39 -9.60 -4.60
N VAL A 168 -7.02 -9.70 -3.32
CA VAL A 168 -7.23 -10.89 -2.49
C VAL A 168 -8.72 -11.21 -2.40
N ASN A 169 -9.56 -10.23 -2.07
CA ASN A 169 -11.01 -10.41 -1.96
C ASN A 169 -11.64 -10.82 -3.31
N ALA A 170 -11.21 -10.24 -4.42
CA ALA A 170 -11.71 -10.62 -5.74
C ALA A 170 -11.35 -12.07 -6.10
N LEU A 171 -10.15 -12.53 -5.75
CA LEU A 171 -9.75 -13.91 -5.92
C LEU A 171 -10.56 -14.86 -5.03
N GLU A 172 -10.72 -14.54 -3.76
CA GLU A 172 -11.35 -15.40 -2.74
C GLU A 172 -12.86 -15.53 -2.94
N TYR A 173 -13.55 -14.40 -3.15
CA TYR A 173 -15.02 -14.39 -3.16
C TYR A 173 -15.65 -14.45 -4.54
N VAL A 174 -14.90 -14.14 -5.60
CA VAL A 174 -15.45 -14.14 -6.96
C VAL A 174 -14.77 -15.18 -7.83
N MET A 175 -13.47 -15.06 -8.05
CA MET A 175 -12.78 -15.83 -9.09
C MET A 175 -12.65 -17.32 -8.72
N ILE A 176 -12.23 -17.66 -7.51
CA ILE A 176 -12.05 -19.06 -7.08
C ILE A 176 -13.39 -19.79 -7.03
N PRO A 177 -14.48 -19.26 -6.43
CA PRO A 177 -15.78 -19.92 -6.42
C PRO A 177 -16.36 -20.09 -7.82
N ASP A 178 -16.23 -19.11 -8.70
CA ASP A 178 -16.71 -19.21 -10.08
C ASP A 178 -15.97 -20.31 -10.87
N LEU A 179 -14.65 -20.39 -10.73
CA LEU A 179 -13.86 -21.46 -11.34
C LEU A 179 -14.28 -22.84 -10.81
N GLN A 180 -14.49 -22.98 -9.50
CA GLN A 180 -14.94 -24.24 -8.89
C GLN A 180 -16.33 -24.64 -9.39
N LYS A 181 -17.27 -23.70 -9.47
CA LYS A 181 -18.62 -23.92 -10.00
C LYS A 181 -18.58 -24.39 -11.47
N ASN A 182 -17.77 -23.74 -12.29
CA ASN A 182 -17.63 -24.07 -13.70
C ASN A 182 -16.98 -25.45 -13.91
N ILE A 183 -15.95 -25.77 -13.14
CA ILE A 183 -15.31 -27.09 -13.15
C ILE A 183 -16.32 -28.18 -12.78
N ARG A 184 -17.10 -27.96 -11.71
CA ARG A 184 -18.14 -28.91 -11.28
C ARG A 184 -19.20 -29.12 -12.37
N TYR A 185 -19.66 -28.03 -12.99
CA TYR A 185 -20.63 -28.09 -14.09
C TYR A 185 -20.11 -28.92 -15.28
N ILE A 186 -18.88 -28.64 -15.74
CA ILE A 186 -18.28 -29.36 -16.86
C ILE A 186 -18.07 -30.84 -16.51
N SER A 187 -17.59 -31.15 -15.30
CA SER A 187 -17.40 -32.53 -14.85
C SER A 187 -18.71 -33.32 -14.88
N MET A 188 -19.79 -32.73 -14.34
CA MET A 188 -21.12 -33.37 -14.38
C MET A 188 -21.62 -33.62 -15.80
N LYS A 189 -21.43 -32.65 -16.72
CA LYS A 189 -21.85 -32.82 -18.12
C LYS A 189 -21.03 -33.85 -18.88
N LEU A 190 -19.74 -33.95 -18.62
CA LEU A 190 -18.88 -34.98 -19.19
C LEU A 190 -19.25 -36.39 -18.67
N GLU A 191 -19.53 -36.54 -17.36
CA GLU A 191 -20.00 -37.78 -16.77
C GLU A 191 -21.37 -38.22 -17.33
N GLU A 192 -22.28 -37.28 -17.50
CA GLU A 192 -23.61 -37.55 -18.12
C GLU A 192 -23.46 -38.07 -19.56
N ASN A 193 -22.61 -37.39 -20.36
CA ASN A 193 -22.31 -37.84 -21.71
C ASN A 193 -21.66 -39.24 -21.77
N GLU A 194 -20.75 -39.51 -20.81
CA GLU A 194 -20.06 -40.78 -20.73
C GLU A 194 -21.03 -41.93 -20.36
N ARG A 195 -21.93 -41.70 -19.38
CA ARG A 195 -23.01 -42.62 -19.03
C ARG A 195 -23.93 -42.90 -20.24
N GLY A 196 -24.33 -41.84 -20.95
CA GLY A 196 -25.16 -41.98 -22.16
C GLY A 196 -24.46 -42.81 -23.23
N ASN A 197 -23.17 -42.61 -23.45
CA ASN A 197 -22.41 -43.39 -24.42
C ASN A 197 -22.26 -44.87 -24.00
N ILE A 198 -21.98 -45.14 -22.72
CA ILE A 198 -21.91 -46.51 -22.20
C ILE A 198 -23.25 -47.22 -22.40
N THR A 199 -24.37 -46.58 -22.07
CA THR A 199 -25.72 -47.14 -22.25
C THR A 199 -26.02 -47.47 -23.73
N ARG A 200 -25.64 -46.54 -24.63
CA ARG A 200 -25.76 -46.80 -26.09
C ARG A 200 -24.94 -47.99 -26.57
N LEU A 201 -23.68 -48.08 -26.10
CA LEU A 201 -22.79 -49.21 -26.42
C LEU A 201 -23.33 -50.54 -25.89
N MET A 202 -23.88 -50.57 -24.66
CA MET A 202 -24.52 -51.77 -24.10
C MET A 202 -25.71 -52.21 -24.94
N LYS A 203 -26.55 -51.24 -25.38
CA LYS A 203 -27.69 -51.56 -26.24
C LYS A 203 -27.27 -52.10 -27.62
N VAL A 204 -26.25 -51.47 -28.24
CA VAL A 204 -25.70 -51.97 -29.51
C VAL A 204 -25.11 -53.35 -29.39
N LYS A 205 -24.32 -53.60 -28.29
CA LYS A 205 -23.79 -54.96 -28.00
C LYS A 205 -24.91 -55.99 -27.85
N GLY A 206 -26.01 -55.63 -27.16
CA GLY A 206 -27.17 -56.53 -27.01
C GLY A 206 -27.82 -56.85 -28.33
N MET A 207 -27.99 -55.88 -29.23
CA MET A 207 -28.56 -56.10 -30.58
C MET A 207 -27.67 -56.98 -31.45
N ILE A 208 -26.34 -56.76 -31.41
CA ILE A 208 -25.39 -57.62 -32.17
C ILE A 208 -25.44 -59.06 -31.69
N LEU A 209 -25.50 -59.28 -30.36
CA LEU A 209 -25.61 -60.65 -29.79
C LEU A 209 -26.93 -61.33 -30.14
N GLN A 210 -28.05 -60.62 -30.19
CA GLN A 210 -29.34 -61.16 -30.66
C GLN A 210 -29.28 -61.54 -32.12
N GLN A 211 -28.78 -60.66 -32.98
CA GLN A 211 -28.60 -60.96 -34.41
C GLN A 211 -27.69 -62.18 -34.64
N ALA A 212 -26.61 -62.32 -33.88
CA ALA A 212 -25.72 -63.48 -33.97
C ALA A 212 -26.37 -64.77 -33.45
N HIS A 213 -27.44 -64.70 -32.65
CA HIS A 213 -28.21 -65.86 -32.19
C HIS A 213 -29.27 -66.28 -33.23
N ASP A 214 -29.85 -65.27 -33.94
CA ASP A 214 -30.88 -65.53 -34.98
C ASP A 214 -30.30 -66.12 -36.29
N PHE A 215 -28.98 -66.07 -36.47
CA PHE A 215 -28.24 -66.64 -37.57
C PHE A 215 -27.69 -68.07 -37.30
N LYS A 216 -28.01 -68.71 -36.17
CA LYS A 216 -27.71 -70.10 -35.84
C LYS A 216 -28.99 -70.91 -35.83
#